data_0ee266f06c2bb09724cc30ddf0cc3e88
#
_entry.id   0ee266f06c2bb09724cc30ddf0cc3e88
#
_cell.length_a   1.000
_cell.length_b   1.000
_cell.length_c   1.000
_cell.angle_alpha   90.00
_cell.angle_beta   90.00
_cell.angle_gamma   90.00
#
_symmetry.space_group_name_H-M   'P 1'
#
loop_
_entity.id
_entity.type
_entity.pdbx_description
1 polymer ?
#
loop_
_entity_poly.entity_id
_entity_poly.type
_entity_poly.pdbx_seq_one_letter_code
_entity_poly.pdbx_strand_id
1 'polypeptide(L)'
;LDQKKAENFDQMLNIGKGTRNLLKNHFFISSLKVAEKLKSSDGSIKYRILLDDGNSIESVFLPHKNHNTICVSSQAGCAMGCDFCMTAKMGLIRNLEPSEIINQIFTVVKELPEEKKIRNIVFMGMGEPFHNYKNLMKALEILTDEYGFNFSQRRITVSTSGLLPKIKSFGLEKIKANLAVSLNGVTNEX
;
A
#
# COMPACT_ATOMS: atom_id res chain seq x y z
N LEU A 1 -11.75 -1.48 8.94
CA LEU A 1 -12.04 -2.55 7.95
C LEU A 1 -12.88 -3.66 8.58
N ASP A 2 -14.16 -3.36 8.89
CA ASP A 2 -15.07 -4.31 9.52
C ASP A 2 -16.08 -4.93 8.52
N GLN A 3 -15.93 -4.65 7.24
CA GLN A 3 -16.89 -5.15 6.23
C GLN A 3 -16.50 -6.53 5.71
N LYS A 4 -17.49 -7.35 5.42
CA LYS A 4 -17.29 -8.67 4.81
C LYS A 4 -16.49 -8.54 3.51
N LYS A 5 -15.40 -9.25 3.44
CA LYS A 5 -14.45 -9.20 2.32
C LYS A 5 -15.00 -10.04 1.15
N ALA A 6 -15.86 -9.44 0.33
CA ALA A 6 -16.40 -10.13 -0.85
C ALA A 6 -15.27 -10.35 -1.88
N GLU A 7 -15.13 -11.56 -2.34
CA GLU A 7 -14.14 -11.96 -3.35
C GLU A 7 -14.73 -11.91 -4.77
N ASN A 8 -16.03 -11.84 -4.86
CA ASN A 8 -16.75 -11.70 -6.13
C ASN A 8 -18.10 -11.02 -5.88
N PHE A 9 -18.73 -10.57 -6.94
CA PHE A 9 -19.97 -9.82 -6.84
C PHE A 9 -21.14 -10.67 -6.31
N ASP A 10 -21.10 -12.00 -6.47
CA ASP A 10 -22.18 -12.87 -5.98
C ASP A 10 -22.28 -12.87 -4.45
N GLN A 11 -21.17 -12.67 -3.77
CA GLN A 11 -21.10 -12.62 -2.30
C GLN A 11 -21.68 -11.32 -1.73
N MET A 12 -21.94 -10.30 -2.59
CA MET A 12 -22.51 -9.01 -2.17
C MET A 12 -24.04 -9.09 -2.06
N LEU A 13 -24.53 -9.84 -1.06
CA LEU A 13 -25.95 -10.12 -0.91
C LEU A 13 -26.81 -8.89 -0.57
N ASN A 14 -26.18 -7.82 -0.15
CA ASN A 14 -26.82 -6.52 0.09
C ASN A 14 -27.14 -5.77 -1.21
N ILE A 15 -26.65 -6.26 -2.36
CA ILE A 15 -26.92 -5.69 -3.68
C ILE A 15 -27.85 -6.61 -4.45
N GLY A 16 -28.86 -6.06 -5.11
CA GLY A 16 -29.82 -6.84 -5.92
C GLY A 16 -29.13 -7.63 -7.04
N LYS A 17 -29.71 -8.77 -7.40
CA LYS A 17 -29.15 -9.69 -8.41
C LYS A 17 -28.88 -9.01 -9.76
N GLY A 18 -29.82 -8.16 -10.21
CA GLY A 18 -29.66 -7.43 -11.47
C GLY A 18 -28.42 -6.53 -11.45
N THR A 19 -28.22 -5.80 -10.35
CA THR A 19 -27.05 -4.92 -10.18
C THR A 19 -25.77 -5.74 -10.12
N ARG A 20 -25.76 -6.90 -9.40
CA ARG A 20 -24.58 -7.76 -9.36
C ARG A 20 -24.18 -8.25 -10.76
N ASN A 21 -25.18 -8.61 -11.58
CA ASN A 21 -24.93 -9.04 -12.96
C ASN A 21 -24.35 -7.90 -13.80
N LEU A 22 -24.89 -6.70 -13.65
CA LEU A 22 -24.37 -5.52 -14.33
C LEU A 22 -22.90 -5.26 -13.95
N LEU A 23 -22.61 -5.33 -12.65
CA LEU A 23 -21.25 -5.15 -12.16
C LEU A 23 -20.28 -6.19 -12.76
N LYS A 24 -20.68 -7.47 -12.82
CA LYS A 24 -19.85 -8.53 -13.43
C LYS A 24 -19.50 -8.26 -14.88
N ASN A 25 -20.41 -7.64 -15.62
CA ASN A 25 -20.21 -7.39 -17.05
C ASN A 25 -19.22 -6.26 -17.32
N HIS A 26 -19.04 -5.37 -16.34
CA HIS A 26 -18.24 -4.15 -16.52
C HIS A 26 -17.02 -4.05 -15.60
N PHE A 27 -16.99 -4.85 -14.53
CA PHE A 27 -15.95 -4.75 -13.49
C PHE A 27 -15.50 -6.13 -13.03
N PHE A 28 -14.30 -6.18 -12.47
CA PHE A 28 -13.81 -7.36 -11.76
C PHE A 28 -13.20 -6.94 -10.42
N ILE A 29 -13.26 -7.84 -9.46
CA ILE A 29 -12.62 -7.63 -8.17
C ILE A 29 -11.23 -8.24 -8.28
N SER A 30 -10.20 -7.40 -8.34
CA SER A 30 -8.82 -7.87 -8.38
C SER A 30 -8.39 -8.36 -7.00
N SER A 31 -7.58 -9.39 -6.95
CA SER A 31 -6.97 -9.88 -5.71
C SER A 31 -5.55 -10.33 -6.00
N LEU A 32 -4.64 -9.91 -5.14
CA LEU A 32 -3.23 -10.31 -5.24
C LEU A 32 -3.02 -11.61 -4.46
N LYS A 33 -2.02 -12.39 -4.85
CA LYS A 33 -1.70 -13.69 -4.23
C LYS A 33 -0.45 -13.57 -3.37
N VAL A 34 -0.53 -14.10 -2.15
CA VAL A 34 0.65 -14.24 -1.29
C VAL A 34 1.47 -15.43 -1.77
N ALA A 35 2.70 -15.18 -2.21
CA ALA A 35 3.64 -16.23 -2.61
C ALA A 35 4.44 -16.77 -1.43
N GLU A 36 4.69 -15.92 -0.45
CA GLU A 36 5.53 -16.29 0.70
C GLU A 36 5.23 -15.43 1.91
N LYS A 37 5.37 -16.01 3.10
CA LYS A 37 5.24 -15.29 4.38
C LYS A 37 6.47 -15.61 5.24
N LEU A 38 7.11 -14.56 5.74
CA LEU A 38 8.23 -14.67 6.68
C LEU A 38 7.81 -13.99 7.98
N LYS A 39 7.76 -14.78 9.06
CA LYS A 39 7.38 -14.26 10.38
C LYS A 39 8.63 -14.10 11.25
N SER A 40 8.76 -12.92 11.85
CA SER A 40 9.86 -12.58 12.75
C SER A 40 9.46 -12.82 14.21
N SER A 41 10.46 -12.90 15.09
CA SER A 41 10.28 -13.16 16.53
C SER A 41 9.47 -12.08 17.24
N ASP A 42 9.49 -10.83 16.73
CA ASP A 42 8.72 -9.71 17.26
C ASP A 42 7.24 -9.73 16.81
N GLY A 43 6.86 -10.74 16.02
CA GLY A 43 5.51 -10.89 15.48
C GLY A 43 5.26 -10.17 14.17
N SER A 44 6.25 -9.46 13.62
CA SER A 44 6.15 -8.86 12.29
C SER A 44 6.05 -9.94 11.23
N ILE A 45 5.29 -9.67 10.16
CA ILE A 45 5.12 -10.65 9.07
C ILE A 45 5.38 -9.92 7.75
N LYS A 46 6.37 -10.38 7.00
CA LYS A 46 6.64 -9.91 5.65
C LYS A 46 5.94 -10.83 4.65
N TYR A 47 5.20 -10.25 3.74
CA TYR A 47 4.46 -10.94 2.68
C TYR A 47 5.12 -10.61 1.35
N ARG A 48 5.52 -11.63 0.60
CA ARG A 48 5.86 -11.49 -0.82
C ARG A 48 4.59 -11.73 -1.61
N ILE A 49 4.17 -10.72 -2.36
CA ILE A 49 2.88 -10.68 -3.06
C ILE A 49 3.15 -10.67 -4.56
N LEU A 50 2.50 -11.56 -5.30
CA LEU A 50 2.60 -11.66 -6.76
C LEU A 50 1.65 -10.68 -7.43
N LEU A 51 2.16 -9.99 -8.44
CA LEU A 51 1.40 -9.14 -9.34
C LEU A 51 0.98 -9.95 -10.58
N ASP A 52 -0.02 -9.47 -11.30
CA ASP A 52 -0.58 -10.17 -12.46
C ASP A 52 0.44 -10.31 -13.63
N ASP A 53 1.46 -9.48 -13.67
CA ASP A 53 2.52 -9.51 -14.68
C ASP A 53 3.69 -10.43 -14.31
N GLY A 54 3.59 -11.15 -13.19
CA GLY A 54 4.63 -12.07 -12.72
C GLY A 54 5.68 -11.44 -11.82
N ASN A 55 5.68 -10.12 -11.68
CA ASN A 55 6.56 -9.44 -10.73
C ASN A 55 6.09 -9.69 -9.28
N SER A 56 6.94 -9.40 -8.32
CA SER A 56 6.54 -9.49 -6.91
C SER A 56 6.94 -8.23 -6.15
N ILE A 57 6.16 -7.95 -5.13
CA ILE A 57 6.38 -6.83 -4.21
C ILE A 57 6.29 -7.34 -2.78
N GLU A 58 6.72 -6.51 -1.83
CA GLU A 58 6.65 -6.86 -0.41
C GLU A 58 5.70 -5.92 0.32
N SER A 59 4.95 -6.49 1.27
CA SER A 59 4.21 -5.75 2.28
C SER A 59 4.56 -6.32 3.65
N VAL A 60 4.54 -5.47 4.68
CA VAL A 60 4.89 -5.93 6.02
C VAL A 60 3.79 -5.55 7.01
N PHE A 61 3.33 -6.53 7.76
CA PHE A 61 2.49 -6.32 8.93
C PHE A 61 3.40 -6.09 10.14
N LEU A 62 3.18 -5.00 10.85
CA LEU A 62 3.94 -4.58 12.03
C LEU A 62 2.99 -4.49 13.23
N PRO A 63 3.03 -5.49 14.14
CA PRO A 63 2.19 -5.44 15.34
C PRO A 63 2.77 -4.46 16.36
N HIS A 64 1.89 -3.75 17.03
CA HIS A 64 2.24 -2.89 18.17
C HIS A 64 1.22 -3.12 19.28
N LYS A 65 1.56 -2.73 20.50
CA LYS A 65 0.69 -2.92 21.68
C LYS A 65 -0.72 -2.36 21.48
N ASN A 66 -0.83 -1.17 20.95
CA ASN A 66 -2.10 -0.43 20.86
C ASN A 66 -2.62 -0.26 19.43
N HIS A 67 -1.85 -0.63 18.41
CA HIS A 67 -2.22 -0.46 17.02
C HIS A 67 -1.36 -1.35 16.13
N ASN A 68 -1.91 -1.74 14.99
CA ASN A 68 -1.14 -2.47 13.98
C ASN A 68 -0.94 -1.57 12.77
N THR A 69 0.22 -1.69 12.16
CA THR A 69 0.62 -0.91 10.99
C THR A 69 0.84 -1.86 9.82
N ILE A 70 0.43 -1.44 8.63
CA ILE A 70 0.82 -2.11 7.40
C ILE A 70 1.78 -1.21 6.63
N CYS A 71 2.90 -1.77 6.21
CA CYS A 71 3.85 -1.15 5.31
C CYS A 71 3.56 -1.63 3.90
N VAL A 72 3.35 -0.70 2.97
CA VAL A 72 2.99 -1.01 1.58
C VAL A 72 4.03 -0.47 0.61
N SER A 73 4.15 -1.15 -0.53
CA SER A 73 5.03 -0.79 -1.64
C SER A 73 4.32 0.15 -2.61
N SER A 74 5.08 1.01 -3.28
CA SER A 74 4.58 1.94 -4.30
C SER A 74 5.10 1.61 -5.70
N GLN A 75 6.14 0.77 -5.81
CA GLN A 75 6.74 0.36 -7.09
C GLN A 75 7.19 -1.09 -6.97
N ALA A 76 7.35 -1.76 -8.11
CA ALA A 76 8.14 -2.98 -8.24
C ALA A 76 9.58 -2.51 -8.56
N GLY A 77 10.49 -2.73 -7.60
CA GLY A 77 11.84 -2.17 -7.68
C GLY A 77 11.89 -0.70 -7.30
N CYS A 78 13.04 -0.04 -7.50
CA CYS A 78 13.22 1.38 -7.17
C CYS A 78 14.41 1.96 -7.95
N ALA A 79 14.27 3.20 -8.45
CA ALA A 79 15.32 3.89 -9.21
C ALA A 79 16.20 4.80 -8.36
N MET A 80 15.98 4.88 -7.04
CA MET A 80 16.68 5.88 -6.20
C MET A 80 18.16 5.57 -5.95
N GLY A 81 18.54 4.31 -6.08
CA GLY A 81 19.95 3.92 -6.00
C GLY A 81 20.57 3.99 -4.60
N CYS A 82 19.78 3.95 -3.55
CA CYS A 82 20.31 4.00 -2.17
C CYS A 82 21.18 2.76 -1.89
N ASP A 83 22.43 2.96 -1.53
CA ASP A 83 23.45 1.90 -1.37
C ASP A 83 23.06 0.82 -0.35
N PHE A 84 22.38 1.21 0.71
CA PHE A 84 21.94 0.30 1.78
C PHE A 84 20.67 -0.49 1.43
N CYS A 85 19.98 -0.15 0.34
CA CYS A 85 18.63 -0.64 0.06
C CYS A 85 18.63 -1.79 -0.95
N MET A 86 18.12 -2.96 -0.54
CA MET A 86 18.04 -4.13 -1.43
C MET A 86 17.10 -3.89 -2.61
N THR A 87 16.02 -3.13 -2.41
CA THR A 87 15.10 -2.79 -3.52
C THR A 87 15.80 -1.95 -4.58
N ALA A 88 16.69 -1.03 -4.19
CA ALA A 88 17.43 -0.19 -5.12
C ALA A 88 18.34 -1.02 -6.03
N LYS A 89 18.92 -2.12 -5.49
CA LYS A 89 19.80 -3.03 -6.26
C LYS A 89 19.05 -3.79 -7.36
N MET A 90 17.71 -3.88 -7.25
CA MET A 90 16.88 -4.51 -8.28
C MET A 90 16.64 -3.58 -9.48
N GLY A 91 16.88 -2.27 -9.31
CA GLY A 91 16.43 -1.27 -10.28
C GLY A 91 14.93 -1.09 -10.28
N LEU A 92 14.44 -0.15 -11.05
CA LEU A 92 13.00 0.10 -11.22
C LEU A 92 12.45 -0.81 -12.31
N ILE A 93 11.47 -1.61 -11.98
CA ILE A 93 10.72 -2.41 -12.97
C ILE A 93 9.55 -1.55 -13.46
N ARG A 94 8.63 -1.17 -12.55
CA ARG A 94 7.52 -0.27 -12.89
C ARG A 94 6.84 0.33 -11.65
N ASN A 95 6.04 1.33 -11.90
CA ASN A 95 5.12 1.88 -10.91
C ASN A 95 3.97 0.90 -10.65
N LEU A 96 3.49 0.86 -9.42
CA LEU A 96 2.26 0.12 -9.08
C LEU A 96 1.05 0.98 -9.43
N GLU A 97 0.00 0.32 -9.91
CA GLU A 97 -1.30 0.95 -10.12
C GLU A 97 -2.01 1.20 -8.76
N PRO A 98 -2.95 2.14 -8.70
CA PRO A 98 -3.67 2.38 -7.44
C PRO A 98 -4.35 1.12 -6.89
N SER A 99 -4.91 0.28 -7.76
CA SER A 99 -5.52 -0.99 -7.36
C SER A 99 -4.51 -1.94 -6.73
N GLU A 100 -3.28 -2.00 -7.24
CA GLU A 100 -2.22 -2.86 -6.69
C GLU A 100 -1.78 -2.34 -5.31
N ILE A 101 -1.66 -1.01 -5.15
CA ILE A 101 -1.33 -0.40 -3.85
C ILE A 101 -2.41 -0.76 -2.82
N ILE A 102 -3.68 -0.59 -3.18
CA ILE A 102 -4.82 -0.87 -2.29
C ILE A 102 -4.94 -2.37 -1.98
N ASN A 103 -4.76 -3.21 -2.99
CA ASN A 103 -4.92 -4.67 -2.83
C ASN A 103 -3.86 -5.28 -1.91
N GLN A 104 -2.69 -4.66 -1.74
CA GLN A 104 -1.73 -5.09 -0.71
C GLN A 104 -2.40 -5.12 0.67
N ILE A 105 -3.16 -4.06 0.98
CA ILE A 105 -3.83 -3.92 2.28
C ILE A 105 -4.87 -5.04 2.44
N PHE A 106 -5.72 -5.23 1.43
CA PHE A 106 -6.73 -6.30 1.44
C PHE A 106 -6.08 -7.68 1.58
N THR A 107 -5.02 -7.93 0.83
CA THR A 107 -4.31 -9.21 0.84
C THR A 107 -3.76 -9.50 2.24
N VAL A 108 -3.09 -8.54 2.86
CA VAL A 108 -2.54 -8.72 4.21
C VAL A 108 -3.67 -8.87 5.24
N VAL A 109 -4.73 -8.07 5.16
CA VAL A 109 -5.85 -8.12 6.11
C VAL A 109 -6.56 -9.48 6.04
N LYS A 110 -6.70 -10.10 4.86
CA LYS A 110 -7.28 -11.44 4.71
C LYS A 110 -6.48 -12.51 5.44
N GLU A 111 -5.17 -12.32 5.54
CA GLU A 111 -4.25 -13.27 6.15
C GLU A 111 -4.12 -13.12 7.67
N LEU A 112 -4.69 -12.04 8.22
CA LEU A 112 -4.60 -11.74 9.65
C LEU A 112 -5.86 -12.23 10.38
N PRO A 113 -5.72 -12.64 11.65
CA PRO A 113 -6.90 -12.88 12.51
C PRO A 113 -7.75 -11.61 12.64
N GLU A 114 -9.06 -11.78 12.78
CA GLU A 114 -10.03 -10.66 12.81
C GLU A 114 -9.73 -9.60 13.88
N GLU A 115 -9.18 -10.02 15.01
CA GLU A 115 -8.84 -9.11 16.11
C GLU A 115 -7.64 -8.21 15.78
N LYS A 116 -6.87 -8.54 14.73
CA LYS A 116 -5.67 -7.78 14.33
C LYS A 116 -6.03 -6.66 13.34
N LYS A 117 -6.80 -5.68 13.79
CA LYS A 117 -7.22 -4.55 12.93
C LYS A 117 -6.05 -3.64 12.58
N ILE A 118 -5.91 -3.30 11.31
CA ILE A 118 -4.93 -2.33 10.82
C ILE A 118 -5.43 -0.92 11.18
N ARG A 119 -4.58 -0.13 11.82
CA ARG A 119 -4.88 1.25 12.18
C ARG A 119 -4.01 2.27 11.47
N ASN A 120 -2.80 1.89 11.06
CA ASN A 120 -1.88 2.79 10.37
C ASN A 120 -1.42 2.17 9.05
N ILE A 121 -1.14 3.03 8.07
CA ILE A 121 -0.59 2.63 6.78
C ILE A 121 0.67 3.47 6.56
N VAL A 122 1.78 2.82 6.20
CA VAL A 122 3.01 3.53 5.88
C VAL A 122 3.50 3.13 4.49
N PHE A 123 3.82 4.10 3.66
CA PHE A 123 4.41 3.91 2.33
C PHE A 123 5.93 3.90 2.50
N MET A 124 6.45 2.77 3.04
CA MET A 124 7.86 2.56 3.36
C MET A 124 8.35 1.20 2.88
N GLY A 125 7.61 0.57 1.95
CA GLY A 125 7.98 -0.67 1.29
C GLY A 125 8.86 -0.42 0.07
N MET A 126 8.66 -1.21 -0.98
CA MET A 126 9.44 -1.09 -2.20
C MET A 126 9.03 0.16 -2.99
N GLY A 127 10.07 0.88 -3.50
CA GLY A 127 9.88 2.03 -4.38
C GLY A 127 9.94 3.38 -3.67
N GLU A 128 10.07 4.43 -4.50
CA GLU A 128 9.97 5.82 -4.05
C GLU A 128 8.53 6.30 -4.34
N PRO A 129 7.71 6.53 -3.30
CA PRO A 129 6.31 6.90 -3.54
C PRO A 129 6.14 8.15 -4.41
N PHE A 130 7.05 9.11 -4.30
CA PHE A 130 6.94 10.35 -5.09
C PHE A 130 7.38 10.18 -6.55
N HIS A 131 8.06 9.10 -6.94
CA HIS A 131 8.22 8.73 -8.35
C HIS A 131 6.92 8.21 -8.94
N ASN A 132 6.06 7.62 -8.10
CA ASN A 132 4.73 7.13 -8.51
C ASN A 132 3.61 8.07 -8.03
N TYR A 133 3.84 9.38 -8.13
CA TYR A 133 3.02 10.42 -7.48
C TYR A 133 1.54 10.34 -7.84
N LYS A 134 1.23 10.21 -9.13
CA LYS A 134 -0.17 10.19 -9.61
C LYS A 134 -0.95 9.02 -8.98
N ASN A 135 -0.38 7.82 -9.02
CA ASN A 135 -1.01 6.61 -8.49
C ASN A 135 -1.05 6.64 -6.95
N LEU A 136 -0.01 7.19 -6.33
CA LEU A 136 0.02 7.41 -4.88
C LEU A 136 -1.15 8.29 -4.46
N MET A 137 -1.34 9.45 -5.10
CA MET A 137 -2.43 10.36 -4.75
C MET A 137 -3.79 9.70 -4.92
N LYS A 138 -3.97 8.93 -6.01
CA LYS A 138 -5.22 8.19 -6.24
C LYS A 138 -5.47 7.13 -5.16
N ALA A 139 -4.41 6.42 -4.75
CA ALA A 139 -4.53 5.45 -3.65
C ALA A 139 -4.88 6.16 -2.33
N LEU A 140 -4.28 7.31 -2.05
CA LEU A 140 -4.59 8.09 -0.84
C LEU A 140 -6.06 8.57 -0.84
N GLU A 141 -6.57 9.01 -2.00
CA GLU A 141 -8.00 9.37 -2.15
C GLU A 141 -8.89 8.18 -1.75
N ILE A 142 -8.63 7.01 -2.33
CA ILE A 142 -9.42 5.78 -2.05
C ILE A 142 -9.34 5.41 -0.57
N LEU A 143 -8.14 5.49 0.02
CA LEU A 143 -7.93 5.12 1.42
C LEU A 143 -8.67 6.05 2.39
N THR A 144 -8.80 7.33 2.03
CA THR A 144 -9.41 8.33 2.92
C THR A 144 -10.88 8.63 2.61
N ASP A 145 -11.41 8.08 1.52
CA ASP A 145 -12.79 8.26 1.09
C ASP A 145 -13.76 7.73 2.16
N GLU A 146 -14.77 8.53 2.51
CA GLU A 146 -15.76 8.17 3.54
C GLU A 146 -16.63 6.97 3.17
N TYR A 147 -16.84 6.74 1.86
CA TYR A 147 -17.58 5.59 1.34
C TYR A 147 -16.68 4.39 1.02
N GLY A 148 -15.36 4.57 1.18
CA GLY A 148 -14.34 3.56 0.94
C GLY A 148 -13.77 2.99 2.24
N PHE A 149 -12.46 3.09 2.39
CA PHE A 149 -11.75 2.58 3.57
C PHE A 149 -11.92 3.47 4.81
N ASN A 150 -12.18 4.74 4.59
CA ASN A 150 -12.38 5.76 5.63
C ASN A 150 -11.21 5.80 6.64
N PHE A 151 -9.98 5.66 6.16
CA PHE A 151 -8.80 5.83 7.01
C PHE A 151 -8.61 7.32 7.33
N SER A 152 -8.37 7.61 8.59
CA SER A 152 -7.97 8.96 8.99
C SER A 152 -6.64 9.31 8.31
N GLN A 153 -6.56 10.48 7.70
CA GLN A 153 -5.35 10.98 7.03
C GLN A 153 -4.13 10.96 7.97
N ARG A 154 -4.35 11.24 9.27
CA ARG A 154 -3.32 11.22 10.31
C ARG A 154 -2.74 9.83 10.58
N ARG A 155 -3.39 8.79 10.07
CA ARG A 155 -2.97 7.38 10.22
C ARG A 155 -2.22 6.87 9.00
N ILE A 156 -1.98 7.74 8.03
CA ILE A 156 -1.23 7.40 6.82
C ILE A 156 0.06 8.22 6.80
N THR A 157 1.19 7.56 6.55
CA THR A 157 2.49 8.22 6.41
C THR A 157 3.10 7.85 5.06
N VAL A 158 3.49 8.86 4.30
CA VAL A 158 4.24 8.69 3.04
C VAL A 158 5.70 9.03 3.32
N SER A 159 6.61 8.10 3.01
CA SER A 159 8.04 8.34 3.12
C SER A 159 8.63 8.70 1.76
N THR A 160 9.65 9.52 1.74
CA THR A 160 10.38 9.87 0.52
C THR A 160 11.86 10.04 0.83
N SER A 161 12.68 9.74 -0.15
CA SER A 161 14.13 10.01 -0.11
C SER A 161 14.45 11.50 -0.29
N GLY A 162 13.44 12.34 -0.62
CA GLY A 162 13.67 13.79 -0.65
C GLY A 162 13.43 14.47 -2.00
N LEU A 163 12.51 13.98 -2.83
CA LEU A 163 12.16 14.58 -4.11
C LEU A 163 11.48 15.94 -3.89
N LEU A 164 12.29 17.00 -3.74
CA LEU A 164 11.85 18.33 -3.32
C LEU A 164 10.67 18.90 -4.12
N PRO A 165 10.63 18.83 -5.47
CA PRO A 165 9.45 19.33 -6.19
C PRO A 165 8.16 18.62 -5.79
N LYS A 166 8.23 17.30 -5.56
CA LYS A 166 7.07 16.49 -5.16
C LYS A 166 6.67 16.72 -3.69
N ILE A 167 7.66 16.99 -2.82
CA ILE A 167 7.38 17.40 -1.43
C ILE A 167 6.55 18.69 -1.43
N LYS A 168 6.95 19.68 -2.23
CA LYS A 168 6.21 20.96 -2.36
C LYS A 168 4.80 20.72 -2.89
N SER A 169 4.65 19.91 -3.95
CA SER A 169 3.33 19.56 -4.49
C SER A 169 2.45 18.88 -3.43
N PHE A 170 3.01 17.90 -2.71
CA PHE A 170 2.29 17.16 -1.67
C PHE A 170 1.79 18.07 -0.54
N GLY A 171 2.57 19.08 -0.17
CA GLY A 171 2.17 20.08 0.83
C GLY A 171 0.94 20.90 0.42
N LEU A 172 0.70 21.03 -0.90
CA LEU A 172 -0.44 21.78 -1.44
C LEU A 172 -1.69 20.92 -1.64
N GLU A 173 -1.56 19.58 -1.54
CA GLU A 173 -2.70 18.68 -1.73
C GLU A 173 -3.75 18.84 -0.63
N LYS A 174 -4.99 18.50 -0.95
CA LYS A 174 -6.09 18.50 0.02
C LYS A 174 -5.93 17.39 1.07
N ILE A 175 -5.37 16.26 0.67
CA ILE A 175 -5.12 15.13 1.56
C ILE A 175 -3.90 15.44 2.41
N LYS A 176 -4.08 15.43 3.74
CA LYS A 176 -3.04 15.79 4.72
C LYS A 176 -2.49 14.54 5.43
N ALA A 177 -2.00 13.57 4.65
CA ALA A 177 -1.25 12.45 5.20
C ALA A 177 0.10 12.95 5.75
N ASN A 178 0.67 12.22 6.70
CA ASN A 178 1.98 12.56 7.27
C ASN A 178 3.08 12.35 6.23
N LEU A 179 4.09 13.19 6.28
CA LEU A 179 5.29 13.06 5.45
C LEU A 179 6.47 12.69 6.33
N ALA A 180 7.22 11.67 5.90
CA ALA A 180 8.50 11.30 6.49
C ALA A 180 9.59 11.47 5.43
N VAL A 181 10.69 12.12 5.77
CA VAL A 181 11.85 12.25 4.88
C VAL A 181 12.97 11.35 5.41
N SER A 182 13.42 10.42 4.58
CA SER A 182 14.52 9.50 4.91
C SER A 182 15.84 10.21 4.69
N LEU A 183 16.35 10.82 5.75
CA LEU A 183 17.63 11.55 5.71
C LEU A 183 18.75 10.59 6.07
N ASN A 184 19.58 10.24 5.10
CA ASN A 184 20.67 9.27 5.26
C ASN A 184 22.06 9.88 5.13
N GLY A 185 22.14 11.17 4.84
CA GLY A 185 23.40 11.92 4.79
C GLY A 185 23.19 13.35 5.28
N VAL A 186 24.15 13.89 5.96
CA VAL A 186 24.10 15.26 6.52
C VAL A 186 25.16 16.19 5.93
N THR A 187 26.01 15.65 5.04
CA THR A 187 27.04 16.40 4.31
C THR A 187 26.95 16.11 2.82
N ASN A 188 27.70 16.84 2.02
CA ASN A 188 27.78 16.63 0.56
C ASN A 188 28.74 15.48 0.17
N GLU A 189 29.27 14.76 1.15
CA GLU A 189 30.23 13.67 0.98
C GLU A 189 29.62 12.28 1.18
N UNK A 190 28.65 12.47 1.23
CA UNK A 190 28.02 11.25 1.47
C UNK A 190 27.53 10.55 0.40
#